data_83947756e5c9fa38b7a13d58980356ed
#
_entry.id   83947756e5c9fa38b7a13d58980356ed
#
_cell.length_a   1.000
_cell.length_b   1.000
_cell.length_c   1.000
_cell.angle_alpha   90.00
_cell.angle_beta   90.00
_cell.angle_gamma   90.00
#
_symmetry.space_group_name_H-M   'P 1'
#
loop_
_entity.id
_entity.type
_entity.pdbx_description
1 polymer ?
#
loop_
_entity_poly.entity_id
_entity_poly.type
_entity_poly.pdbx_seq_one_letter_code
_entity_poly.pdbx_strand_id
1 'polypeptide(L)'
;ERLSRTNPFPEMTGRVCPAPCEKGCTEGLNGAGVTIHDNERFIIDTAFENGWVEDSGRPLYRTGFKVAVIGSGPAGLAAAWRLNQIGHNVTVYERSDRFGGLLMYGIPNMKLDKAIVQRRIDVMENLGITFIANTEVGRDITADGLLQQYDRVVLATGASVPRDLDVPGRHLSGVRFAVDFLTETTKNVLASETKKLGPTLEGKHVLVIGGGDTGNDCIGTAVRLGAASVKQLEITPEPPEKRLPSNPWPEYPMIKRTGYGQEEADYVQDTTLTTYATSTTEFIGADRGQVIAAKTVKVGPGFKPIEGTEEIIQADLVLLAMGFTGAEKSLFEQFGVQSVYDDYSTNNDRVFVAGDARRGPSLVIWGIREGRKAAEKIDQGLRIMVAQ
;
A
#
# COMPACT_ATOMS: atom_id res chain seq x y z
N GLU A 1 11.09 21.04 -10.21
CA GLU A 1 11.06 21.85 -8.99
C GLU A 1 9.62 22.20 -8.55
N ARG A 2 8.78 22.80 -9.42
CA ARG A 2 7.41 23.19 -9.02
C ARG A 2 6.58 21.97 -8.59
N LEU A 3 6.63 20.87 -9.32
CA LEU A 3 5.92 19.65 -9.01
C LEU A 3 6.35 19.10 -7.63
N SER A 4 7.64 19.05 -7.34
CA SER A 4 8.19 18.49 -6.10
C SER A 4 7.80 19.29 -4.84
N ARG A 5 7.28 20.51 -4.97
CA ARG A 5 6.74 21.29 -3.83
C ARG A 5 5.41 20.73 -3.33
N THR A 6 4.62 20.13 -4.20
CA THR A 6 3.29 19.58 -3.87
C THR A 6 3.32 18.05 -3.76
N ASN A 7 4.04 17.38 -4.65
CA ASN A 7 4.23 15.94 -4.67
C ASN A 7 5.74 15.61 -4.58
N PRO A 8 6.26 15.10 -3.46
CA PRO A 8 7.68 14.76 -3.31
C PRO A 8 8.09 13.49 -4.06
N PHE A 9 7.14 12.61 -4.43
CA PHE A 9 7.42 11.30 -5.02
C PHE A 9 6.60 11.03 -6.29
N PRO A 10 6.70 11.89 -7.33
CA PRO A 10 5.89 11.72 -8.54
C PRO A 10 6.24 10.44 -9.31
N GLU A 11 7.47 9.94 -9.20
CA GLU A 11 7.91 8.68 -9.80
C GLU A 11 7.16 7.46 -9.25
N MET A 12 6.70 7.53 -8.00
CA MET A 12 5.89 6.48 -7.38
C MET A 12 4.41 6.71 -7.69
N THR A 13 3.88 7.89 -7.41
CA THR A 13 2.45 8.20 -7.60
C THR A 13 2.04 8.11 -9.07
N GLY A 14 2.91 8.51 -10.00
CA GLY A 14 2.68 8.37 -11.44
C GLY A 14 2.64 6.93 -11.96
N ARG A 15 2.92 5.94 -11.09
CA ARG A 15 2.83 4.51 -11.44
C ARG A 15 1.75 3.76 -10.66
N VAL A 16 1.41 4.22 -9.45
CA VAL A 16 0.53 3.44 -8.55
C VAL A 16 -0.71 4.19 -8.09
N CYS A 17 -0.81 5.51 -8.33
CA CYS A 17 -1.99 6.28 -7.96
C CYS A 17 -3.12 6.02 -8.96
N PRO A 18 -4.36 5.70 -8.52
CA PRO A 18 -5.50 5.56 -9.42
C PRO A 18 -5.96 6.89 -10.05
N ALA A 19 -5.27 7.98 -9.79
CA ALA A 19 -5.45 9.30 -10.38
C ALA A 19 -6.90 9.83 -10.33
N PRO A 20 -7.52 9.97 -9.16
CA PRO A 20 -8.87 10.53 -9.05
C PRO A 20 -8.95 11.97 -9.60
N CYS A 21 -7.85 12.71 -9.62
CA CYS A 21 -7.74 14.04 -10.22
C CYS A 21 -8.01 14.04 -11.73
N GLU A 22 -7.66 12.98 -12.46
CA GLU A 22 -7.96 12.82 -13.89
C GLU A 22 -9.47 12.60 -14.12
N LYS A 23 -10.09 11.81 -13.24
CA LYS A 23 -11.52 11.51 -13.33
C LYS A 23 -12.41 12.70 -12.95
N GLY A 24 -11.89 13.62 -12.13
CA GLY A 24 -12.53 14.88 -11.78
C GLY A 24 -12.05 16.08 -12.62
N CYS A 25 -11.22 15.88 -13.65
CA CYS A 25 -10.69 16.95 -14.49
C CYS A 25 -11.80 17.63 -15.29
N THR A 26 -11.86 18.98 -15.25
CA THR A 26 -12.85 19.77 -16.00
C THR A 26 -12.71 19.63 -17.52
N GLU A 27 -11.51 19.39 -18.01
CA GLU A 27 -11.28 19.10 -19.44
C GLU A 27 -12.03 17.85 -19.90
N GLY A 28 -12.20 16.87 -19.00
CA GLY A 28 -12.99 15.67 -19.25
C GLY A 28 -14.49 15.90 -19.49
N LEU A 29 -15.00 17.12 -19.27
CA LEU A 29 -16.38 17.49 -19.63
C LEU A 29 -16.52 17.77 -21.13
N ASN A 30 -15.42 18.15 -21.82
CA ASN A 30 -15.39 18.51 -23.22
C ASN A 30 -14.67 17.46 -24.10
N GLY A 31 -14.08 16.44 -23.50
CA GLY A 31 -13.30 15.43 -24.19
C GLY A 31 -12.57 14.47 -23.25
N ALA A 32 -11.32 14.17 -23.53
CA ALA A 32 -10.47 13.38 -22.65
C ALA A 32 -9.90 14.29 -21.54
N GLY A 33 -9.95 13.81 -20.29
CA GLY A 33 -9.27 14.46 -19.18
C GLY A 33 -7.75 14.49 -19.38
N VAL A 34 -7.07 15.44 -18.73
CA VAL A 34 -5.60 15.50 -18.76
C VAL A 34 -5.01 14.28 -18.08
N THR A 35 -4.02 13.63 -18.69
CA THR A 35 -3.27 12.48 -18.13
C THR A 35 -2.28 12.98 -17.06
N ILE A 36 -2.80 13.39 -15.91
CA ILE A 36 -2.03 14.12 -14.89
C ILE A 36 -0.90 13.27 -14.32
N HIS A 37 -1.20 12.02 -13.96
CA HIS A 37 -0.19 11.15 -13.32
C HIS A 37 0.92 10.74 -14.31
N ASP A 38 0.62 10.55 -15.59
CA ASP A 38 1.62 10.29 -16.61
C ASP A 38 2.51 11.51 -16.88
N ASN A 39 1.92 12.71 -16.89
CA ASN A 39 2.68 13.96 -17.00
C ASN A 39 3.62 14.14 -15.80
N GLU A 40 3.14 13.90 -14.58
CA GLU A 40 3.97 13.94 -13.37
C GLU A 40 5.12 12.93 -13.42
N ARG A 41 4.82 11.70 -13.86
CA ARG A 41 5.82 10.64 -14.06
C ARG A 41 6.87 11.04 -15.09
N PHE A 42 6.46 11.54 -16.26
CA PHE A 42 7.39 11.99 -17.30
C PHE A 42 8.33 13.08 -16.81
N ILE A 43 7.77 14.10 -16.13
CA ILE A 43 8.56 15.21 -15.57
C ILE A 43 9.62 14.71 -14.59
N ILE A 44 9.26 13.81 -13.69
CA ILE A 44 10.21 13.35 -12.66
C ILE A 44 11.22 12.34 -13.20
N ASP A 45 10.82 11.44 -14.11
CA ASP A 45 11.75 10.50 -14.73
C ASP A 45 12.81 11.26 -15.54
N THR A 46 12.37 12.24 -16.35
CA THR A 46 13.30 13.15 -17.05
C THR A 46 14.22 13.92 -16.09
N ALA A 47 13.70 14.36 -14.94
CA ALA A 47 14.51 15.05 -13.94
C ALA A 47 15.60 14.14 -13.33
N PHE A 48 15.29 12.86 -13.09
CA PHE A 48 16.28 11.88 -12.64
C PHE A 48 17.33 11.57 -13.72
N GLU A 49 16.92 11.40 -14.98
CA GLU A 49 17.82 11.15 -16.10
C GLU A 49 18.83 12.27 -16.31
N ASN A 50 18.46 13.51 -15.98
CA ASN A 50 19.32 14.69 -16.09
C ASN A 50 20.04 15.07 -14.77
N GLY A 51 19.94 14.27 -13.69
CA GLY A 51 20.59 14.53 -12.41
C GLY A 51 20.02 15.72 -11.62
N TRP A 52 18.83 16.24 -11.99
CA TRP A 52 18.25 17.45 -11.35
C TRP A 52 17.62 17.17 -9.97
N VAL A 53 17.52 15.92 -9.58
CA VAL A 53 16.87 15.50 -8.33
C VAL A 53 17.86 15.38 -7.18
N GLU A 54 19.14 15.16 -7.43
CA GLU A 54 20.17 14.79 -6.45
C GLU A 54 20.30 15.79 -5.29
N ASP A 55 20.24 17.10 -5.57
CA ASP A 55 20.28 18.14 -4.55
C ASP A 55 18.90 18.73 -4.17
N SER A 56 17.86 18.19 -4.75
CA SER A 56 16.49 18.65 -4.50
C SER A 56 16.08 18.35 -3.06
N GLY A 57 15.91 19.38 -2.26
CA GLY A 57 15.51 19.24 -0.85
C GLY A 57 16.67 19.26 0.14
N ARG A 58 17.89 19.58 -0.28
CA ARG A 58 19.03 19.79 0.63
C ARG A 58 18.72 20.92 1.62
N PRO A 59 18.83 20.69 2.94
CA PRO A 59 18.58 21.72 3.93
C PRO A 59 19.68 22.77 3.88
N LEU A 60 19.32 24.04 4.06
CA LEU A 60 20.27 25.18 4.13
C LEU A 60 21.08 25.17 5.43
N TYR A 61 20.50 24.65 6.51
CA TYR A 61 21.12 24.53 7.83
C TYR A 61 20.52 23.36 8.61
N ARG A 62 21.19 22.95 9.68
CA ARG A 62 20.67 21.96 10.63
C ARG A 62 20.15 22.64 11.90
N THR A 63 18.95 22.25 12.35
CA THR A 63 18.31 22.80 13.54
C THR A 63 18.85 22.22 14.84
N GLY A 64 19.55 21.09 14.78
CA GLY A 64 19.99 20.32 15.93
C GLY A 64 18.97 19.30 16.44
N PHE A 65 17.67 19.52 16.21
CA PHE A 65 16.62 18.58 16.65
C PHE A 65 16.71 17.25 15.93
N LYS A 66 16.39 16.17 16.68
CA LYS A 66 16.38 14.78 16.21
C LYS A 66 14.96 14.25 16.16
N VAL A 67 14.55 13.69 15.02
CA VAL A 67 13.21 13.10 14.84
C VAL A 67 13.35 11.67 14.36
N ALA A 68 12.69 10.73 15.07
CA ALA A 68 12.56 9.35 14.62
C ALA A 68 11.26 9.18 13.81
N VAL A 69 11.34 8.48 12.69
CA VAL A 69 10.18 8.09 11.87
C VAL A 69 10.10 6.56 11.87
N ILE A 70 8.98 6.02 12.33
CA ILE A 70 8.75 4.58 12.45
C ILE A 70 7.91 4.12 11.27
N GLY A 71 8.53 3.34 10.38
CA GLY A 71 7.96 2.90 9.12
C GLY A 71 8.42 3.75 7.94
N SER A 72 8.83 3.08 6.88
CA SER A 72 9.36 3.67 5.64
C SER A 72 8.37 3.65 4.47
N GLY A 73 7.08 3.46 4.74
CA GLY A 73 6.03 3.58 3.73
C GLY A 73 5.88 5.03 3.22
N PRO A 74 4.94 5.29 2.29
CA PRO A 74 4.74 6.62 1.71
C PRO A 74 4.63 7.76 2.72
N ALA A 75 3.93 7.53 3.84
CA ALA A 75 3.76 8.53 4.90
C ALA A 75 5.07 8.80 5.64
N GLY A 76 5.81 7.75 6.00
CA GLY A 76 7.09 7.87 6.69
C GLY A 76 8.15 8.53 5.83
N LEU A 77 8.28 8.12 4.56
CA LEU A 77 9.19 8.76 3.60
C LEU A 77 8.86 10.24 3.42
N ALA A 78 7.57 10.60 3.30
CA ALA A 78 7.16 11.99 3.12
C ALA A 78 7.40 12.84 4.37
N ALA A 79 7.21 12.26 5.56
CA ALA A 79 7.55 12.92 6.82
C ALA A 79 9.07 13.14 6.92
N ALA A 80 9.86 12.09 6.67
CA ALA A 80 11.32 12.15 6.72
C ALA A 80 11.88 13.17 5.72
N TRP A 81 11.40 13.13 4.48
CA TRP A 81 11.76 14.10 3.45
C TRP A 81 11.50 15.53 3.90
N ARG A 82 10.28 15.82 4.39
CA ARG A 82 9.88 17.16 4.78
C ARG A 82 10.64 17.66 6.01
N LEU A 83 10.81 16.82 7.04
CA LEU A 83 11.60 17.15 8.23
C LEU A 83 13.06 17.45 7.88
N ASN A 84 13.67 16.66 6.99
CA ASN A 84 15.02 16.90 6.51
C ASN A 84 15.15 18.22 5.75
N GLN A 85 14.20 18.54 4.85
CA GLN A 85 14.17 19.83 4.14
C GLN A 85 14.12 21.03 5.08
N ILE A 86 13.42 20.90 6.20
CA ILE A 86 13.34 21.95 7.24
C ILE A 86 14.66 22.08 8.00
N GLY A 87 15.48 21.02 8.03
CA GLY A 87 16.80 21.01 8.66
C GLY A 87 16.90 20.12 9.90
N HIS A 88 15.90 19.34 10.25
CA HIS A 88 15.99 18.39 11.35
C HIS A 88 16.88 17.19 10.99
N ASN A 89 17.45 16.56 12.03
CA ASN A 89 18.17 15.30 11.88
C ASN A 89 17.17 14.16 11.95
N VAL A 90 17.01 13.39 10.87
CA VAL A 90 15.95 12.39 10.74
C VAL A 90 16.54 10.99 10.66
N THR A 91 15.97 10.08 11.45
CA THR A 91 16.26 8.64 11.35
C THR A 91 14.95 7.90 11.07
N VAL A 92 14.94 7.08 10.04
CA VAL A 92 13.82 6.21 9.65
C VAL A 92 14.13 4.78 10.07
N TYR A 93 13.24 4.19 10.87
CA TYR A 93 13.30 2.79 11.28
C TYR A 93 12.33 1.94 10.47
N GLU A 94 12.80 0.84 9.93
CA GLU A 94 12.00 -0.10 9.14
C GLU A 94 12.21 -1.54 9.63
N ARG A 95 11.12 -2.24 9.89
CA ARG A 95 11.17 -3.65 10.31
C ARG A 95 11.62 -4.62 9.21
N SER A 96 11.34 -4.25 7.95
CA SER A 96 11.75 -5.04 6.78
C SER A 96 13.21 -4.81 6.42
N ASP A 97 13.75 -5.69 5.59
CA ASP A 97 15.11 -5.61 5.05
C ASP A 97 15.31 -4.50 4.01
N ARG A 98 14.21 -3.91 3.50
CA ARG A 98 14.23 -2.81 2.52
C ARG A 98 13.17 -1.77 2.85
N PHE A 99 13.45 -0.54 2.42
CA PHE A 99 12.60 0.61 2.65
C PHE A 99 11.54 0.78 1.57
N GLY A 100 10.41 1.41 1.91
CA GLY A 100 9.32 1.71 0.98
C GLY A 100 7.95 1.15 1.41
N GLY A 101 7.89 0.28 2.43
CA GLY A 101 6.65 -0.32 2.90
C GLY A 101 5.91 -1.05 1.76
N LEU A 102 4.62 -0.75 1.54
CA LEU A 102 3.84 -1.38 0.47
C LEU A 102 4.35 -1.04 -0.95
N LEU A 103 5.04 0.10 -1.15
CA LEU A 103 5.70 0.40 -2.43
C LEU A 103 6.80 -0.62 -2.75
N MET A 104 7.46 -1.13 -1.73
CA MET A 104 8.51 -2.15 -1.87
C MET A 104 7.89 -3.55 -1.97
N TYR A 105 7.03 -3.95 -1.03
CA TYR A 105 6.63 -5.34 -0.88
C TYR A 105 5.14 -5.65 -1.12
N GLY A 106 4.26 -4.63 -1.14
CA GLY A 106 2.83 -4.84 -1.39
C GLY A 106 2.42 -4.72 -2.86
N ILE A 107 3.23 -4.04 -3.67
CA ILE A 107 2.98 -3.81 -5.10
C ILE A 107 3.97 -4.65 -5.91
N PRO A 108 3.54 -5.42 -6.92
CA PRO A 108 4.46 -6.25 -7.70
C PRO A 108 5.43 -5.42 -8.55
N ASN A 109 6.61 -5.99 -8.82
CA ASN A 109 7.69 -5.30 -9.56
C ASN A 109 7.28 -4.87 -10.97
N MET A 110 6.39 -5.61 -11.62
CA MET A 110 5.87 -5.28 -12.95
C MET A 110 5.06 -3.98 -13.00
N LYS A 111 4.42 -3.60 -11.88
CA LYS A 111 3.67 -2.34 -11.74
C LYS A 111 4.56 -1.20 -11.23
N LEU A 112 5.46 -1.49 -10.29
CA LEU A 112 6.42 -0.54 -9.75
C LEU A 112 7.79 -1.22 -9.58
N ASP A 113 8.74 -0.93 -10.48
CA ASP A 113 10.10 -1.42 -10.37
C ASP A 113 10.75 -0.92 -9.07
N LYS A 114 11.30 -1.84 -8.30
CA LYS A 114 11.89 -1.54 -6.98
C LYS A 114 13.16 -0.69 -7.05
N ALA A 115 13.83 -0.68 -8.21
CA ALA A 115 14.93 0.23 -8.48
C ALA A 115 14.48 1.71 -8.38
N ILE A 116 13.22 2.03 -8.76
CA ILE A 116 12.66 3.38 -8.65
C ILE A 116 12.49 3.78 -7.18
N VAL A 117 12.02 2.85 -6.34
CA VAL A 117 11.90 3.08 -4.89
C VAL A 117 13.28 3.27 -4.28
N GLN A 118 14.23 2.35 -4.58
CA GLN A 118 15.60 2.43 -4.07
C GLN A 118 16.28 3.71 -4.50
N ARG A 119 16.19 4.12 -5.77
CA ARG A 119 16.75 5.39 -6.27
C ARG A 119 16.32 6.60 -5.43
N ARG A 120 15.06 6.64 -4.98
CA ARG A 120 14.58 7.71 -4.10
C ARG A 120 15.19 7.62 -2.69
N ILE A 121 15.32 6.42 -2.15
CA ILE A 121 15.97 6.20 -0.85
C ILE A 121 17.42 6.68 -0.91
N ASP A 122 18.17 6.33 -1.96
CA ASP A 122 19.56 6.75 -2.16
C ASP A 122 19.69 8.29 -2.18
N VAL A 123 18.79 9.00 -2.86
CA VAL A 123 18.73 10.47 -2.83
C VAL A 123 18.48 10.98 -1.41
N MET A 124 17.55 10.37 -0.68
CA MET A 124 17.24 10.79 0.70
C MET A 124 18.41 10.56 1.66
N GLU A 125 19.14 9.46 1.53
CA GLU A 125 20.36 9.16 2.28
C GLU A 125 21.47 10.19 1.97
N ASN A 126 21.70 10.47 0.70
CA ASN A 126 22.69 11.48 0.26
C ASN A 126 22.36 12.89 0.76
N LEU A 127 21.11 13.18 1.05
CA LEU A 127 20.66 14.43 1.66
C LEU A 127 20.72 14.42 3.20
N GLY A 128 21.17 13.32 3.80
CA GLY A 128 21.47 13.21 5.23
C GLY A 128 20.34 12.67 6.09
N ILE A 129 19.39 11.92 5.51
CA ILE A 129 18.44 11.11 6.26
C ILE A 129 19.12 9.76 6.57
N THR A 130 19.04 9.32 7.82
CA THR A 130 19.55 8.01 8.22
C THR A 130 18.44 6.97 8.10
N PHE A 131 18.72 5.84 7.47
CA PHE A 131 17.80 4.72 7.34
C PHE A 131 18.33 3.48 8.07
N ILE A 132 17.50 2.83 8.89
CA ILE A 132 17.85 1.64 9.67
C ILE A 132 16.82 0.56 9.36
N ALA A 133 17.22 -0.44 8.58
CA ALA A 133 16.41 -1.61 8.23
C ALA A 133 16.53 -2.72 9.27
N ASN A 134 15.70 -3.78 9.14
CA ASN A 134 15.67 -4.94 10.04
C ASN A 134 15.52 -4.55 11.52
N THR A 135 14.80 -3.46 11.80
CA THR A 135 14.63 -2.95 13.16
C THR A 135 13.16 -2.70 13.44
N GLU A 136 12.55 -3.59 14.19
CA GLU A 136 11.17 -3.48 14.63
C GLU A 136 11.10 -2.72 15.95
N VAL A 137 10.61 -1.49 15.88
CA VAL A 137 10.36 -0.69 17.07
C VAL A 137 9.26 -1.36 17.91
N GLY A 138 9.51 -1.45 19.21
CA GLY A 138 8.65 -2.18 20.14
C GLY A 138 9.15 -3.60 20.43
N ARG A 139 10.08 -4.13 19.62
CA ARG A 139 10.76 -5.42 19.82
C ARG A 139 12.27 -5.25 19.93
N ASP A 140 12.91 -4.67 18.91
CA ASP A 140 14.37 -4.56 18.84
C ASP A 140 14.88 -3.27 19.49
N ILE A 141 14.05 -2.25 19.52
CA ILE A 141 14.27 -0.99 20.24
C ILE A 141 12.97 -0.56 20.92
N THR A 142 13.03 -0.19 22.20
CA THR A 142 11.85 0.19 22.97
C THR A 142 11.37 1.61 22.65
N ALA A 143 10.08 1.88 22.90
CA ALA A 143 9.51 3.22 22.76
C ALA A 143 10.22 4.23 23.69
N ASP A 144 10.49 3.87 24.93
CA ASP A 144 11.21 4.71 25.89
C ASP A 144 12.65 5.01 25.43
N GLY A 145 13.34 4.01 24.86
CA GLY A 145 14.69 4.19 24.30
C GLY A 145 14.72 5.21 23.17
N LEU A 146 13.70 5.22 22.31
CA LEU A 146 13.55 6.22 21.26
C LEU A 146 13.20 7.61 21.85
N LEU A 147 12.28 7.68 22.80
CA LEU A 147 11.92 8.94 23.44
C LEU A 147 13.09 9.57 24.24
N GLN A 148 14.08 8.80 24.67
CA GLN A 148 15.32 9.34 25.27
C GLN A 148 16.30 9.91 24.24
N GLN A 149 16.31 9.39 23.02
CA GLN A 149 17.28 9.73 21.98
C GLN A 149 16.78 10.81 21.01
N TYR A 150 15.47 10.93 20.83
CA TYR A 150 14.83 11.81 19.85
C TYR A 150 13.90 12.81 20.52
N ASP A 151 13.85 14.01 19.97
CA ASP A 151 12.97 15.08 20.44
C ASP A 151 11.52 14.81 20.09
N ARG A 152 11.27 14.17 18.94
CA ARG A 152 9.93 13.78 18.45
C ARG A 152 9.98 12.44 17.73
N VAL A 153 8.84 11.76 17.72
CA VAL A 153 8.64 10.47 17.05
C VAL A 153 7.40 10.54 16.15
N VAL A 154 7.50 10.01 14.95
CA VAL A 154 6.38 9.86 14.01
C VAL A 154 6.07 8.37 13.82
N LEU A 155 4.87 7.94 14.18
CA LEU A 155 4.37 6.60 13.88
C LEU A 155 3.72 6.62 12.49
N ALA A 156 4.38 6.04 11.51
CA ALA A 156 3.95 5.93 10.11
C ALA A 156 3.93 4.47 9.64
N THR A 157 3.49 3.58 10.52
CA THR A 157 3.54 2.11 10.37
C THR A 157 2.52 1.53 9.39
N GLY A 158 1.66 2.38 8.84
CA GLY A 158 0.61 1.96 7.91
C GLY A 158 -0.54 1.21 8.60
N ALA A 159 -1.39 0.58 7.78
CA ALA A 159 -2.42 -0.36 8.21
C ALA A 159 -1.94 -1.77 7.86
N SER A 160 -1.59 -2.56 8.87
CA SER A 160 -0.96 -3.88 8.70
C SER A 160 -1.83 -5.03 9.21
N VAL A 161 -2.95 -4.75 9.87
CA VAL A 161 -3.89 -5.78 10.33
C VAL A 161 -4.81 -6.16 9.16
N PRO A 162 -4.63 -7.36 8.54
CA PRO A 162 -5.45 -7.75 7.39
C PRO A 162 -6.87 -8.09 7.81
N ARG A 163 -7.84 -7.90 6.91
CA ARG A 163 -9.15 -8.52 7.04
C ARG A 163 -9.02 -10.01 6.81
N ASP A 164 -9.63 -10.78 7.69
CA ASP A 164 -9.62 -12.25 7.59
C ASP A 164 -11.03 -12.80 7.38
N LEU A 165 -11.13 -14.05 6.98
CA LEU A 165 -12.35 -14.83 6.83
C LEU A 165 -12.40 -15.87 7.96
N ASP A 166 -13.38 -15.73 8.86
CA ASP A 166 -13.64 -16.72 9.90
C ASP A 166 -14.61 -17.78 9.36
N VAL A 167 -14.05 -18.71 8.58
CA VAL A 167 -14.80 -19.82 7.97
C VAL A 167 -14.07 -21.16 8.19
N PRO A 168 -14.79 -22.28 8.20
CA PRO A 168 -14.16 -23.60 8.25
C PRO A 168 -13.07 -23.74 7.20
N GLY A 169 -11.96 -24.38 7.57
CA GLY A 169 -10.81 -24.59 6.66
C GLY A 169 -9.87 -23.39 6.48
N ARG A 170 -10.09 -22.25 7.17
CA ARG A 170 -9.20 -21.08 7.08
C ARG A 170 -7.72 -21.40 7.37
N HIS A 171 -7.46 -22.39 8.21
CA HIS A 171 -6.11 -22.83 8.63
C HIS A 171 -5.41 -23.74 7.62
N LEU A 172 -6.08 -24.15 6.56
CA LEU A 172 -5.50 -25.04 5.55
C LEU A 172 -4.29 -24.40 4.86
N SER A 173 -3.29 -25.23 4.60
CA SER A 173 -2.13 -24.82 3.79
C SER A 173 -2.59 -24.41 2.40
N GLY A 174 -2.07 -23.29 1.91
CA GLY A 174 -2.48 -22.69 0.64
C GLY A 174 -3.56 -21.60 0.78
N VAL A 175 -4.15 -21.36 1.98
CA VAL A 175 -4.99 -20.19 2.24
C VAL A 175 -4.12 -19.10 2.87
N ARG A 176 -3.77 -18.06 2.10
CA ARG A 176 -2.77 -17.05 2.45
C ARG A 176 -3.32 -15.63 2.31
N PHE A 177 -2.76 -14.70 3.06
CA PHE A 177 -2.99 -13.28 2.79
C PHE A 177 -2.27 -12.84 1.49
N ALA A 178 -2.94 -12.00 0.71
CA ALA A 178 -2.43 -11.49 -0.55
C ALA A 178 -1.07 -10.79 -0.41
N VAL A 179 -0.91 -9.97 0.65
CA VAL A 179 0.34 -9.22 0.87
C VAL A 179 1.52 -10.17 1.18
N ASP A 180 1.30 -11.29 1.86
CA ASP A 180 2.37 -12.27 2.12
C ASP A 180 2.84 -12.92 0.82
N PHE A 181 1.90 -13.26 -0.07
CA PHE A 181 2.19 -13.78 -1.40
C PHE A 181 2.96 -12.76 -2.27
N LEU A 182 2.51 -11.50 -2.32
CA LEU A 182 3.16 -10.43 -3.07
C LEU A 182 4.54 -10.08 -2.50
N THR A 183 4.69 -10.12 -1.18
CA THR A 183 5.98 -9.91 -0.49
C THR A 183 6.98 -10.99 -0.87
N GLU A 184 6.59 -12.25 -0.78
CA GLU A 184 7.44 -13.40 -1.12
C GLU A 184 7.88 -13.34 -2.58
N THR A 185 6.95 -13.12 -3.51
CA THR A 185 7.26 -13.03 -4.94
C THR A 185 8.20 -11.85 -5.25
N THR A 186 7.98 -10.70 -4.60
CA THR A 186 8.88 -9.54 -4.77
C THR A 186 10.28 -9.84 -4.21
N LYS A 187 10.39 -10.47 -3.04
CA LYS A 187 11.69 -10.90 -2.48
C LYS A 187 12.42 -11.87 -3.42
N ASN A 188 11.72 -12.80 -4.03
CA ASN A 188 12.29 -13.71 -5.01
C ASN A 188 12.83 -12.98 -6.24
N VAL A 189 12.08 -12.00 -6.77
CA VAL A 189 12.54 -11.16 -7.89
C VAL A 189 13.82 -10.41 -7.53
N LEU A 190 13.87 -9.85 -6.34
CA LEU A 190 15.03 -9.05 -5.88
C LEU A 190 16.26 -9.91 -5.54
N ALA A 191 16.06 -11.15 -5.13
CA ALA A 191 17.13 -12.10 -4.83
C ALA A 191 17.68 -12.83 -6.09
N SER A 192 16.95 -12.81 -7.20
CA SER A 192 17.27 -13.55 -8.42
C SER A 192 17.91 -12.64 -9.47
N GLU A 193 19.09 -13.01 -9.98
CA GLU A 193 19.72 -12.34 -11.13
C GLU A 193 18.83 -12.38 -12.39
N THR A 194 18.00 -13.43 -12.54
CA THR A 194 17.08 -13.61 -13.66
C THR A 194 15.69 -13.03 -13.42
N LYS A 195 15.51 -12.29 -12.32
CA LYS A 195 14.23 -11.68 -11.90
C LYS A 195 13.04 -12.66 -11.87
N LYS A 196 13.28 -13.91 -11.45
CA LYS A 196 12.24 -14.93 -11.32
C LYS A 196 11.31 -14.59 -10.16
N LEU A 197 10.01 -14.69 -10.37
CA LEU A 197 8.98 -14.43 -9.37
C LEU A 197 8.95 -15.42 -8.20
N GLY A 198 9.59 -16.60 -8.35
CA GLY A 198 9.62 -17.64 -7.34
C GLY A 198 9.16 -19.01 -7.86
N PRO A 199 8.68 -19.89 -6.98
CA PRO A 199 8.15 -21.20 -7.36
C PRO A 199 7.00 -21.04 -8.35
N THR A 200 7.01 -21.84 -9.41
CA THR A 200 5.94 -21.86 -10.42
C THR A 200 4.60 -22.28 -9.81
N LEU A 201 3.52 -21.70 -10.34
CA LEU A 201 2.14 -22.13 -10.10
C LEU A 201 1.60 -23.00 -11.23
N GLU A 202 2.48 -23.56 -12.06
CA GLU A 202 2.12 -24.42 -13.17
C GLU A 202 1.22 -25.57 -12.72
N GLY A 203 0.10 -25.75 -13.41
CA GLY A 203 -0.93 -26.74 -13.09
C GLY A 203 -1.80 -26.39 -11.86
N LYS A 204 -1.61 -25.22 -11.21
CA LYS A 204 -2.37 -24.79 -10.03
C LYS A 204 -3.57 -23.93 -10.39
N HIS A 205 -4.65 -24.11 -9.66
CA HIS A 205 -5.83 -23.26 -9.70
C HIS A 205 -5.75 -22.23 -8.56
N VAL A 206 -5.80 -20.95 -8.89
CA VAL A 206 -5.69 -19.85 -7.93
C VAL A 206 -7.03 -19.15 -7.75
N LEU A 207 -7.46 -18.99 -6.51
CA LEU A 207 -8.65 -18.24 -6.14
C LEU A 207 -8.25 -16.96 -5.41
N VAL A 208 -8.65 -15.80 -5.92
CA VAL A 208 -8.43 -14.49 -5.30
C VAL A 208 -9.73 -14.00 -4.70
N ILE A 209 -9.76 -13.69 -3.41
CA ILE A 209 -10.93 -13.19 -2.71
C ILE A 209 -10.75 -11.69 -2.45
N GLY A 210 -11.51 -10.87 -3.19
CA GLY A 210 -11.48 -9.42 -3.17
C GLY A 210 -11.23 -8.79 -4.55
N GLY A 211 -12.00 -7.76 -4.88
CA GLY A 211 -12.03 -7.11 -6.21
C GLY A 211 -11.16 -5.85 -6.34
N GLY A 212 -10.38 -5.48 -5.31
CA GLY A 212 -9.57 -4.27 -5.31
C GLY A 212 -8.22 -4.41 -6.04
N ASP A 213 -7.40 -3.34 -6.00
CA ASP A 213 -6.08 -3.29 -6.63
C ASP A 213 -5.14 -4.42 -6.17
N THR A 214 -5.17 -4.79 -4.88
CA THR A 214 -4.38 -5.91 -4.36
C THR A 214 -4.79 -7.24 -4.99
N GLY A 215 -6.10 -7.45 -5.21
CA GLY A 215 -6.61 -8.63 -5.92
C GLY A 215 -6.11 -8.67 -7.35
N ASN A 216 -6.18 -7.55 -8.06
CA ASN A 216 -5.66 -7.43 -9.42
C ASN A 216 -4.13 -7.70 -9.50
N ASP A 217 -3.37 -7.21 -8.53
CA ASP A 217 -1.93 -7.45 -8.42
C ASP A 217 -1.63 -8.95 -8.17
N CYS A 218 -2.46 -9.64 -7.38
CA CYS A 218 -2.38 -11.08 -7.17
C CYS A 218 -2.69 -11.88 -8.44
N ILE A 219 -3.72 -11.47 -9.20
CA ILE A 219 -4.10 -12.10 -10.47
C ILE A 219 -2.94 -12.04 -11.47
N GLY A 220 -2.43 -10.84 -11.75
CA GLY A 220 -1.31 -10.66 -12.68
C GLY A 220 -0.04 -11.40 -12.23
N THR A 221 0.21 -11.50 -10.92
CA THR A 221 1.33 -12.27 -10.38
C THR A 221 1.12 -13.77 -10.58
N ALA A 222 -0.09 -14.30 -10.30
CA ALA A 222 -0.42 -15.71 -10.45
C ALA A 222 -0.34 -16.16 -11.92
N VAL A 223 -0.85 -15.35 -12.84
CA VAL A 223 -0.74 -15.59 -14.31
C VAL A 223 0.73 -15.69 -14.72
N ARG A 224 1.58 -14.76 -14.28
CA ARG A 224 3.02 -14.75 -14.61
C ARG A 224 3.82 -15.87 -13.97
N LEU A 225 3.31 -16.46 -12.88
CA LEU A 225 3.83 -17.69 -12.29
C LEU A 225 3.34 -18.96 -12.98
N GLY A 226 2.52 -18.84 -14.02
CA GLY A 226 2.04 -19.96 -14.84
C GLY A 226 0.86 -20.72 -14.25
N ALA A 227 0.00 -20.06 -13.44
CA ALA A 227 -1.22 -20.68 -12.93
C ALA A 227 -2.10 -21.24 -14.06
N ALA A 228 -2.63 -22.45 -13.89
CA ALA A 228 -3.50 -23.11 -14.84
C ALA A 228 -4.84 -22.38 -15.00
N SER A 229 -5.35 -21.81 -13.91
CA SER A 229 -6.46 -20.86 -13.94
C SER A 229 -6.39 -19.91 -12.76
N VAL A 230 -6.95 -18.71 -12.96
CA VAL A 230 -7.18 -17.75 -11.87
C VAL A 230 -8.67 -17.41 -11.85
N LYS A 231 -9.28 -17.42 -10.65
CA LYS A 231 -10.64 -16.92 -10.43
C LYS A 231 -10.63 -15.85 -9.36
N GLN A 232 -11.54 -14.88 -9.48
CA GLN A 232 -11.70 -13.81 -8.51
C GLN A 232 -13.14 -13.80 -7.97
N LEU A 233 -13.27 -13.64 -6.66
CA LEU A 233 -14.57 -13.45 -6.00
C LEU A 233 -14.67 -12.03 -5.48
N GLU A 234 -15.78 -11.37 -5.79
CA GLU A 234 -16.13 -10.07 -5.26
C GLU A 234 -17.51 -10.18 -4.54
N ILE A 235 -17.54 -9.75 -3.28
CA ILE A 235 -18.75 -9.82 -2.46
C ILE A 235 -19.81 -8.78 -2.88
N THR A 236 -19.36 -7.68 -3.46
CA THR A 236 -20.25 -6.62 -3.95
C THR A 236 -20.91 -7.00 -5.28
N PRO A 237 -22.06 -6.43 -5.60
CA PRO A 237 -22.63 -6.54 -6.94
C PRO A 237 -21.69 -6.03 -8.03
N GLU A 238 -21.85 -6.53 -9.25
CA GLU A 238 -21.13 -6.04 -10.40
C GLU A 238 -21.36 -4.53 -10.58
N PRO A 239 -20.29 -3.71 -10.67
CA PRO A 239 -20.44 -2.28 -10.92
C PRO A 239 -21.07 -2.00 -12.29
N PRO A 240 -21.81 -0.90 -12.44
CA PRO A 240 -22.43 -0.53 -13.71
C PRO A 240 -21.38 -0.12 -14.73
N GLU A 241 -21.66 -0.29 -16.02
CA GLU A 241 -20.80 0.12 -17.14
C GLU A 241 -20.63 1.66 -17.23
N LYS A 242 -21.62 2.41 -16.76
CA LYS A 242 -21.65 3.89 -16.80
C LYS A 242 -22.03 4.45 -15.45
N ARG A 243 -21.62 5.70 -15.20
CA ARG A 243 -22.00 6.43 -13.97
C ARG A 243 -23.53 6.43 -13.78
N LEU A 244 -23.94 6.11 -12.55
CA LEU A 244 -25.31 6.31 -12.12
C LEU A 244 -25.54 7.76 -11.67
N PRO A 245 -26.81 8.23 -11.65
CA PRO A 245 -27.16 9.56 -11.10
C PRO A 245 -26.71 9.76 -9.64
N SER A 246 -26.62 8.67 -8.86
CA SER A 246 -26.12 8.66 -7.48
C SER A 246 -24.60 8.83 -7.35
N ASN A 247 -23.86 8.80 -8.46
CA ASN A 247 -22.40 8.99 -8.49
C ASN A 247 -22.04 10.04 -9.57
N PRO A 248 -22.43 11.33 -9.38
CA PRO A 248 -22.23 12.37 -10.37
C PRO A 248 -20.74 12.77 -10.47
N TRP A 249 -20.37 13.40 -11.60
CA TRP A 249 -19.10 14.12 -11.68
C TRP A 249 -19.13 15.30 -10.66
N PRO A 250 -18.02 15.64 -10.00
CA PRO A 250 -16.63 15.18 -10.17
C PRO A 250 -16.21 13.99 -9.30
N GLU A 251 -17.13 13.28 -8.70
CA GLU A 251 -16.80 12.12 -7.87
C GLU A 251 -16.01 11.07 -8.66
N TYR A 252 -15.27 10.23 -7.93
CA TYR A 252 -14.58 9.11 -8.56
C TYR A 252 -15.62 8.13 -9.14
N PRO A 253 -15.53 7.73 -10.44
CA PRO A 253 -16.57 6.93 -11.07
C PRO A 253 -16.60 5.52 -10.47
N MET A 254 -17.75 5.15 -9.90
CA MET A 254 -18.07 3.79 -9.43
C MET A 254 -18.63 2.95 -10.59
N ILE A 255 -17.76 2.66 -11.56
CA ILE A 255 -18.09 1.88 -12.76
C ILE A 255 -17.21 0.64 -12.84
N LYS A 256 -17.65 -0.34 -13.63
CA LYS A 256 -16.85 -1.52 -13.93
C LYS A 256 -15.52 -1.11 -14.58
N ARG A 257 -14.44 -1.71 -14.11
CA ARG A 257 -13.09 -1.51 -14.64
C ARG A 257 -12.37 -2.83 -14.66
N THR A 258 -11.59 -3.00 -15.68
CA THR A 258 -10.64 -4.09 -15.80
C THR A 258 -9.25 -3.57 -15.47
N GLY A 259 -8.55 -4.20 -14.57
CA GLY A 259 -7.15 -3.90 -14.28
C GLY A 259 -6.22 -4.77 -15.12
N TYR A 260 -4.94 -4.39 -15.13
CA TYR A 260 -3.94 -5.06 -15.97
C TYR A 260 -3.83 -6.58 -15.73
N GLY A 261 -3.92 -7.03 -14.47
CA GLY A 261 -3.87 -8.46 -14.15
C GLY A 261 -5.11 -9.21 -14.60
N GLN A 262 -6.28 -8.56 -14.57
CA GLN A 262 -7.51 -9.12 -15.12
C GLN A 262 -7.44 -9.22 -16.65
N GLU A 263 -6.93 -8.19 -17.33
CA GLU A 263 -6.70 -8.21 -18.78
C GLU A 263 -5.74 -9.34 -19.18
N GLU A 264 -4.64 -9.52 -18.44
CA GLU A 264 -3.68 -10.61 -18.65
C GLU A 264 -4.34 -11.98 -18.44
N ALA A 265 -5.16 -12.14 -17.41
CA ALA A 265 -5.86 -13.39 -17.15
C ALA A 265 -6.91 -13.70 -18.24
N ASP A 266 -7.69 -12.72 -18.64
CA ASP A 266 -8.68 -12.86 -19.73
C ASP A 266 -8.02 -13.23 -21.07
N TYR A 267 -6.77 -12.75 -21.31
CA TYR A 267 -6.02 -13.10 -22.52
C TYR A 267 -5.51 -14.54 -22.52
N VAL A 268 -5.11 -15.09 -21.36
CA VAL A 268 -4.47 -16.42 -21.28
C VAL A 268 -5.45 -17.55 -20.93
N GLN A 269 -6.63 -17.22 -20.44
CA GLN A 269 -7.65 -18.22 -20.05
C GLN A 269 -9.00 -17.89 -20.68
N ASP A 270 -9.64 -18.91 -21.27
CA ASP A 270 -10.98 -18.78 -21.88
C ASP A 270 -12.09 -19.08 -20.85
N THR A 271 -12.08 -18.36 -19.71
CA THR A 271 -13.06 -18.53 -18.63
C THR A 271 -13.40 -17.20 -17.96
N THR A 272 -14.61 -17.09 -17.42
CA THR A 272 -15.00 -15.92 -16.62
C THR A 272 -14.11 -15.79 -15.40
N LEU A 273 -13.34 -14.70 -15.33
CA LEU A 273 -12.40 -14.43 -14.25
C LEU A 273 -13.12 -14.05 -12.93
N THR A 274 -13.98 -13.03 -12.98
CA THR A 274 -14.58 -12.44 -11.79
C THR A 274 -16.02 -12.89 -11.59
N THR A 275 -16.33 -13.35 -10.39
CA THR A 275 -17.69 -13.69 -9.95
C THR A 275 -18.12 -12.72 -8.86
N TYR A 276 -19.12 -11.89 -9.16
CA TYR A 276 -19.68 -10.87 -8.27
C TYR A 276 -20.77 -11.40 -7.37
N ALA A 277 -21.11 -10.62 -6.32
CA ALA A 277 -22.12 -10.93 -5.32
C ALA A 277 -21.95 -12.34 -4.75
N THR A 278 -20.71 -12.72 -4.42
CA THR A 278 -20.38 -14.09 -4.01
C THR A 278 -19.50 -14.07 -2.77
N SER A 279 -19.87 -14.85 -1.76
CA SER A 279 -19.14 -15.04 -0.52
C SER A 279 -18.60 -16.46 -0.41
N THR A 280 -17.45 -16.61 0.24
CA THR A 280 -16.89 -17.93 0.60
C THR A 280 -17.44 -18.35 1.96
N THR A 281 -17.89 -19.61 2.06
CA THR A 281 -18.45 -20.18 3.30
C THR A 281 -17.57 -21.23 3.94
N GLU A 282 -16.65 -21.85 3.17
CA GLU A 282 -15.78 -22.91 3.65
C GLU A 282 -14.59 -23.10 2.70
N PHE A 283 -13.42 -23.45 3.22
CA PHE A 283 -12.31 -24.00 2.44
C PHE A 283 -12.23 -25.51 2.66
N ILE A 284 -12.19 -26.25 1.57
CA ILE A 284 -12.18 -27.71 1.57
C ILE A 284 -10.73 -28.18 1.45
N GLY A 285 -10.29 -29.04 2.36
CA GLY A 285 -8.94 -29.58 2.41
C GLY A 285 -8.85 -31.02 1.96
N ALA A 286 -7.67 -31.41 1.46
CA ALA A 286 -7.28 -32.80 1.31
C ALA A 286 -6.78 -33.40 2.63
N ASP A 287 -6.58 -34.73 2.68
CA ASP A 287 -6.11 -35.47 3.86
C ASP A 287 -4.82 -34.94 4.51
N ARG A 288 -3.99 -34.26 3.72
CA ARG A 288 -2.72 -33.65 4.20
C ARG A 288 -2.88 -32.20 4.65
N GLY A 289 -4.11 -31.66 4.75
CA GLY A 289 -4.38 -30.30 5.19
C GLY A 289 -4.08 -29.21 4.15
N GLN A 290 -3.90 -29.56 2.88
CA GLN A 290 -3.78 -28.64 1.76
C GLN A 290 -5.18 -28.26 1.25
N VAL A 291 -5.43 -26.95 0.95
CA VAL A 291 -6.66 -26.50 0.28
C VAL A 291 -6.75 -27.11 -1.13
N ILE A 292 -7.95 -27.58 -1.50
CA ILE A 292 -8.25 -28.12 -2.83
C ILE A 292 -9.46 -27.43 -3.47
N ALA A 293 -10.31 -26.80 -2.67
CA ALA A 293 -11.47 -26.06 -3.18
C ALA A 293 -12.01 -25.05 -2.14
N ALA A 294 -12.84 -24.14 -2.60
CA ALA A 294 -13.63 -23.26 -1.76
C ALA A 294 -15.14 -23.48 -2.06
N LYS A 295 -15.94 -23.57 -1.00
CA LYS A 295 -17.40 -23.54 -1.09
C LYS A 295 -17.85 -22.08 -1.05
N THR A 296 -18.67 -21.69 -2.01
CA THR A 296 -19.14 -20.32 -2.17
C THR A 296 -20.67 -20.28 -2.23
N VAL A 297 -21.24 -19.11 -2.04
CA VAL A 297 -22.68 -18.87 -2.13
C VAL A 297 -22.92 -17.47 -2.69
N LYS A 298 -23.95 -17.31 -3.51
CA LYS A 298 -24.40 -15.96 -3.91
C LYS A 298 -24.96 -15.21 -2.71
N VAL A 299 -24.73 -13.89 -2.71
CA VAL A 299 -25.25 -13.01 -1.67
C VAL A 299 -26.19 -11.95 -2.23
N GLY A 300 -27.24 -11.67 -1.50
CA GLY A 300 -28.21 -10.62 -1.78
C GLY A 300 -27.93 -9.34 -0.98
N PRO A 301 -28.93 -8.44 -0.85
CA PRO A 301 -28.83 -7.21 -0.08
C PRO A 301 -28.37 -7.47 1.37
N GLY A 302 -27.41 -6.66 1.84
CA GLY A 302 -26.79 -6.83 3.16
C GLY A 302 -25.89 -8.05 3.27
N PHE A 303 -25.39 -8.56 2.12
CA PHE A 303 -24.51 -9.73 2.02
C PHE A 303 -25.11 -11.03 2.58
N LYS A 304 -26.45 -11.15 2.59
CA LYS A 304 -27.14 -12.35 3.07
C LYS A 304 -27.04 -13.46 2.04
N PRO A 305 -26.63 -14.69 2.45
CA PRO A 305 -26.59 -15.84 1.57
C PRO A 305 -27.95 -16.14 0.91
N ILE A 306 -27.89 -16.54 -0.36
CA ILE A 306 -29.06 -16.98 -1.13
C ILE A 306 -28.99 -18.51 -1.19
N GLU A 307 -29.95 -19.19 -0.50
CA GLU A 307 -30.02 -20.65 -0.44
C GLU A 307 -30.16 -21.28 -1.83
N GLY A 308 -29.51 -22.42 -2.04
CA GLY A 308 -29.54 -23.16 -3.29
C GLY A 308 -28.62 -22.59 -4.39
N THR A 309 -27.74 -21.66 -4.04
CA THR A 309 -26.75 -21.09 -4.97
C THR A 309 -25.33 -21.48 -4.61
N GLU A 310 -25.17 -22.52 -3.79
CA GLU A 310 -23.87 -23.00 -3.37
C GLU A 310 -23.12 -23.61 -4.54
N GLU A 311 -21.85 -23.22 -4.66
CA GLU A 311 -20.92 -23.73 -5.69
C GLU A 311 -19.61 -24.15 -5.02
N ILE A 312 -18.94 -25.13 -5.64
CA ILE A 312 -17.57 -25.53 -5.26
C ILE A 312 -16.62 -25.08 -6.37
N ILE A 313 -15.65 -24.25 -5.99
CA ILE A 313 -14.61 -23.72 -6.87
C ILE A 313 -13.30 -24.42 -6.53
N GLN A 314 -12.69 -25.11 -7.50
CA GLN A 314 -11.38 -25.72 -7.33
C GLN A 314 -10.32 -24.63 -7.07
N ALA A 315 -9.49 -24.84 -6.05
CA ALA A 315 -8.41 -23.91 -5.71
C ALA A 315 -7.27 -24.64 -4.96
N ASP A 316 -6.08 -24.61 -5.52
CA ASP A 316 -4.86 -25.11 -4.89
C ASP A 316 -4.15 -24.03 -4.07
N LEU A 317 -4.48 -22.76 -4.36
CA LEU A 317 -4.02 -21.55 -3.67
C LEU A 317 -5.17 -20.57 -3.56
N VAL A 318 -5.40 -20.08 -2.35
CA VAL A 318 -6.40 -19.04 -2.07
C VAL A 318 -5.68 -17.79 -1.53
N LEU A 319 -5.92 -16.65 -2.15
CA LEU A 319 -5.32 -15.36 -1.80
C LEU A 319 -6.37 -14.41 -1.25
N LEU A 320 -6.29 -14.08 0.05
CA LEU A 320 -7.20 -13.18 0.72
C LEU A 320 -6.76 -11.73 0.47
N ALA A 321 -7.42 -11.05 -0.47
CA ALA A 321 -7.14 -9.68 -0.91
C ALA A 321 -8.22 -8.68 -0.45
N MET A 322 -8.73 -8.85 0.78
CA MET A 322 -9.88 -8.10 1.32
C MET A 322 -9.49 -6.77 2.00
N GLY A 323 -8.21 -6.35 1.88
CA GLY A 323 -7.69 -5.12 2.49
C GLY A 323 -7.37 -5.28 3.98
N PHE A 324 -7.21 -4.14 4.65
CA PHE A 324 -6.78 -4.06 6.04
C PHE A 324 -7.86 -3.41 6.91
N THR A 325 -7.76 -3.59 8.23
CA THR A 325 -8.65 -2.96 9.21
C THR A 325 -8.04 -1.74 9.89
N GLY A 326 -6.71 -1.66 9.98
CA GLY A 326 -5.98 -0.56 10.60
C GLY A 326 -4.55 -0.93 11.01
N ALA A 327 -3.96 -0.08 11.86
CA ALA A 327 -2.63 -0.30 12.40
C ALA A 327 -2.65 -1.30 13.58
N GLU A 328 -1.49 -1.89 13.84
CA GLU A 328 -1.25 -2.67 15.06
C GLU A 328 -1.26 -1.76 16.30
N LYS A 329 -2.13 -2.06 17.26
CA LYS A 329 -2.33 -1.21 18.45
C LYS A 329 -1.20 -1.31 19.46
N SER A 330 -0.50 -2.45 19.52
CA SER A 330 0.55 -2.70 20.50
C SER A 330 1.65 -1.64 20.51
N LEU A 331 2.04 -1.12 19.36
CA LEU A 331 3.03 -0.05 19.26
C LEU A 331 2.50 1.28 19.81
N PHE A 332 1.24 1.60 19.55
CA PHE A 332 0.60 2.80 20.10
C PHE A 332 0.58 2.76 21.62
N GLU A 333 0.24 1.60 22.21
CA GLU A 333 0.23 1.38 23.65
C GLU A 333 1.62 1.57 24.26
N GLN A 334 2.68 1.08 23.62
CA GLN A 334 4.06 1.24 24.08
C GLN A 334 4.53 2.71 24.10
N PHE A 335 4.01 3.54 23.18
CA PHE A 335 4.25 4.99 23.17
C PHE A 335 3.26 5.77 24.03
N GLY A 336 2.35 5.11 24.77
CA GLY A 336 1.32 5.73 25.59
C GLY A 336 0.27 6.50 24.76
N VAL A 337 0.10 6.15 23.49
CA VAL A 337 -0.87 6.80 22.59
C VAL A 337 -2.26 6.20 22.81
N GLN A 338 -3.16 7.00 23.38
CA GLN A 338 -4.57 6.66 23.59
C GLN A 338 -5.50 7.43 22.64
N SER A 339 -5.06 8.60 22.18
CA SER A 339 -5.82 9.47 21.30
C SER A 339 -4.92 10.06 20.22
N VAL A 340 -5.44 10.12 19.00
CA VAL A 340 -4.79 10.75 17.84
C VAL A 340 -5.70 11.86 17.34
N TYR A 341 -5.16 13.05 17.14
CA TYR A 341 -5.92 14.25 16.77
C TYR A 341 -5.84 14.55 15.28
N ASP A 342 -6.69 15.46 14.81
CA ASP A 342 -6.77 15.84 13.39
C ASP A 342 -5.50 16.56 12.89
N ASP A 343 -4.75 17.15 13.78
CA ASP A 343 -3.48 17.83 13.50
C ASP A 343 -2.26 16.89 13.59
N TYR A 344 -2.49 15.57 13.59
CA TYR A 344 -1.47 14.49 13.64
C TYR A 344 -0.79 14.31 15.00
N SER A 345 -1.02 15.19 15.98
CA SER A 345 -0.53 15.04 17.35
C SER A 345 -1.30 13.95 18.12
N THR A 346 -0.79 13.55 19.27
CA THR A 346 -1.43 12.58 20.15
C THR A 346 -1.52 13.15 21.57
N ASN A 347 -2.12 12.38 22.50
CA ASN A 347 -2.06 12.71 23.92
C ASN A 347 -0.64 12.69 24.51
N ASN A 348 0.34 12.12 23.80
CA ASN A 348 1.77 12.25 24.10
C ASN A 348 2.35 13.34 23.19
N ASP A 349 2.73 14.49 23.75
CA ASP A 349 3.18 15.68 23.01
C ASP A 349 4.44 15.47 22.15
N ARG A 350 5.15 14.36 22.38
CA ARG A 350 6.35 13.96 21.63
C ARG A 350 6.07 12.99 20.49
N VAL A 351 4.84 12.44 20.40
CA VAL A 351 4.47 11.38 19.45
C VAL A 351 3.41 11.88 18.49
N PHE A 352 3.66 11.67 17.21
CA PHE A 352 2.78 12.02 16.09
C PHE A 352 2.43 10.78 15.30
N VAL A 353 1.27 10.79 14.62
CA VAL A 353 0.81 9.65 13.82
C VAL A 353 0.39 10.15 12.44
N ALA A 354 0.83 9.47 11.37
CA ALA A 354 0.52 9.87 10.01
C ALA A 354 0.22 8.69 9.08
N GLY A 355 -0.52 8.96 8.02
CA GLY A 355 -0.89 7.99 7.00
C GLY A 355 -1.93 6.99 7.47
N ASP A 356 -1.89 5.79 6.91
CA ASP A 356 -2.88 4.75 7.21
C ASP A 356 -2.85 4.30 8.68
N ALA A 357 -1.76 4.54 9.39
CA ALA A 357 -1.68 4.33 10.83
C ALA A 357 -2.68 5.22 11.60
N ARG A 358 -2.99 6.42 11.09
CA ARG A 358 -3.95 7.35 11.67
C ARG A 358 -5.36 7.19 11.09
N ARG A 359 -5.46 7.19 9.77
CA ARG A 359 -6.75 7.31 9.07
C ARG A 359 -7.36 6.00 8.60
N GLY A 360 -6.63 4.89 8.76
CA GLY A 360 -6.97 3.62 8.13
C GLY A 360 -6.51 3.54 6.66
N PRO A 361 -6.73 2.40 6.00
CA PRO A 361 -6.31 2.17 4.61
C PRO A 361 -6.80 3.26 3.66
N SER A 362 -5.87 3.83 2.88
CA SER A 362 -6.16 4.97 2.01
C SER A 362 -5.26 4.99 0.77
N LEU A 363 -5.50 5.95 -0.13
CA LEU A 363 -4.65 6.14 -1.31
C LEU A 363 -3.25 6.62 -0.90
N VAL A 364 -2.24 6.23 -1.68
CA VAL A 364 -0.83 6.62 -1.49
C VAL A 364 -0.66 8.13 -1.31
N ILE A 365 -1.43 8.94 -2.05
CA ILE A 365 -1.40 10.41 -1.97
C ILE A 365 -1.83 10.95 -0.59
N TRP A 366 -2.74 10.25 0.10
CA TRP A 366 -3.13 10.62 1.46
C TRP A 366 -2.01 10.33 2.46
N GLY A 367 -1.33 9.19 2.33
CA GLY A 367 -0.15 8.87 3.13
C GLY A 367 0.93 9.94 2.98
N ILE A 368 1.29 10.30 1.74
CA ILE A 368 2.26 11.37 1.43
C ILE A 368 1.82 12.71 2.03
N ARG A 369 0.57 13.11 1.83
CA ARG A 369 0.04 14.35 2.39
C ARG A 369 0.13 14.40 3.91
N GLU A 370 -0.29 13.34 4.59
CA GLU A 370 -0.27 13.27 6.05
C GLU A 370 1.15 13.28 6.61
N GLY A 371 2.08 12.54 6.01
CA GLY A 371 3.49 12.57 6.41
C GLY A 371 4.07 13.98 6.35
N ARG A 372 3.82 14.71 5.26
CA ARG A 372 4.24 16.12 5.12
C ARG A 372 3.63 17.03 6.16
N LYS A 373 2.32 16.87 6.42
CA LYS A 373 1.59 17.71 7.38
C LYS A 373 1.99 17.43 8.83
N ALA A 374 2.23 16.18 9.18
CA ALA A 374 2.78 15.81 10.48
C ALA A 374 4.18 16.43 10.68
N ALA A 375 5.04 16.42 9.66
CA ALA A 375 6.34 17.06 9.71
C ALA A 375 6.25 18.58 9.94
N GLU A 376 5.33 19.27 9.27
CA GLU A 376 5.09 20.70 9.45
C GLU A 376 4.59 21.00 10.86
N LYS A 377 3.72 20.16 11.43
CA LYS A 377 3.23 20.30 12.80
C LYS A 377 4.33 20.08 13.85
N ILE A 378 5.20 19.10 13.62
CA ILE A 378 6.37 18.84 14.47
C ILE A 378 7.29 20.06 14.49
N ASP A 379 7.64 20.62 13.32
CA ASP A 379 8.50 21.80 13.22
C ASP A 379 7.91 23.00 13.98
N GLN A 380 6.61 23.25 13.83
CA GLN A 380 5.92 24.32 14.58
C GLN A 380 6.09 24.14 16.10
N GLY A 381 5.90 22.92 16.62
CA GLY A 381 6.08 22.62 18.04
C GLY A 381 7.53 22.80 18.51
N LEU A 382 8.51 22.38 17.71
CA LEU A 382 9.93 22.50 18.04
C LEU A 382 10.42 23.96 18.03
N ARG A 383 9.92 24.79 17.11
CA ARG A 383 10.24 26.24 17.08
C ARG A 383 9.72 26.98 18.30
N ILE A 384 8.55 26.62 18.82
CA ILE A 384 8.00 27.21 20.04
C ILE A 384 8.89 26.92 21.23
N MET A 385 9.45 25.71 21.34
CA MET A 385 10.37 25.34 22.43
C MET A 385 11.67 26.17 22.45
N VAL A 386 12.12 26.66 21.30
CA VAL A 386 13.34 27.52 21.19
C VAL A 386 13.01 28.98 21.54
N ALA A 387 11.75 29.39 21.36
CA ALA A 387 11.31 30.76 21.59
C ALA A 387 10.94 31.04 23.07
N GLN A 388 10.84 30.01 23.91
CA GLN A 388 10.64 30.06 25.35
C GLN A 388 11.98 29.94 26.10
#